data_0cdc51ff9a19b7e724c1e43c48b0d8b0
#
_entry.id   0cdc51ff9a19b7e724c1e43c48b0d8b0
#
_cell.length_a   1.000
_cell.length_b   1.000
_cell.length_c   1.000
_cell.angle_alpha   90.00
_cell.angle_beta   90.00
_cell.angle_gamma   90.00
#
_symmetry.space_group_name_H-M   'P 1'
#
loop_
_entity.id
_entity.type
_entity.pdbx_description
1 polymer ?
#
loop_
_entity_poly.entity_id
_entity_poly.type
_entity_poly.pdbx_seq_one_letter_code
_entity_poly.pdbx_strand_id
1 'polypeptide(L)'
;LDSQDALIGNKAYDLASLIDDVRFVTSKKFKNSIYNFYINLNKSKINKNNFRNDFEILSVLRNLKVIGIFTRLAVRDNKKKYLKMIPYTWYLIESRINNNKIFNSLKKCLDEYFTKKIRTKK
;
A
#
# COMPACT_ATOMS: atom_id res chain seq x y z
N LEU A 1 11.88 0.43 21.16
CA LEU A 1 10.95 -0.33 20.53
C LEU A 1 10.98 -1.72 20.94
N ASP A 2 10.07 -2.32 21.07
CA ASP A 2 10.01 -3.51 21.33
C ASP A 2 8.94 -3.94 21.13
N SER A 3 8.78 -4.61 20.99
CA SER A 3 9.02 -5.74 21.31
C SER A 3 8.29 -6.66 20.36
N GLN A 4 7.58 -7.59 20.83
CA GLN A 4 6.96 -8.56 19.94
C GLN A 4 5.88 -7.97 19.03
N ASP A 5 5.13 -7.01 19.53
CA ASP A 5 4.11 -6.36 18.72
C ASP A 5 4.75 -5.58 17.58
N ALA A 6 5.87 -4.93 17.85
CA ALA A 6 6.60 -4.22 16.83
C ALA A 6 7.15 -5.19 15.78
N LEU A 7 7.59 -6.37 16.21
CA LEU A 7 8.10 -7.37 15.28
C LEU A 7 7.01 -7.91 14.36
N ILE A 8 5.81 -8.18 14.91
CA ILE A 8 4.70 -8.67 14.10
C ILE A 8 4.27 -7.59 13.10
N GLY A 9 4.11 -6.36 13.58
CA GLY A 9 3.75 -5.25 12.72
C GLY A 9 4.79 -5.00 11.65
N ASN A 10 6.08 -5.10 12.01
CA ASN A 10 7.16 -4.89 11.07
C ASN A 10 7.17 -5.92 9.94
N LYS A 11 6.83 -7.17 10.22
CA LYS A 11 6.78 -8.20 9.19
C LYS A 11 5.75 -7.86 8.11
N ALA A 12 4.54 -7.49 8.52
CA ALA A 12 3.51 -7.12 7.56
C ALA A 12 3.88 -5.84 6.81
N TYR A 13 4.45 -4.87 7.51
CA TYR A 13 4.86 -3.61 6.91
C TYR A 13 5.99 -3.83 5.91
N ASP A 14 6.99 -4.63 6.26
CA ASP A 14 8.12 -4.89 5.38
C ASP A 14 7.66 -5.59 4.11
N LEU A 15 6.77 -6.57 4.25
CA LEU A 15 6.23 -7.28 3.09
C LEU A 15 5.42 -6.33 2.21
N ALA A 16 4.59 -5.49 2.80
CA ALA A 16 3.81 -4.50 2.06
C ALA A 16 4.72 -3.52 1.32
N SER A 17 5.79 -3.09 1.98
CA SER A 17 6.75 -2.17 1.38
C SER A 17 7.46 -2.77 0.18
N LEU A 18 7.73 -4.08 0.23
CA LEU A 18 8.35 -4.76 -0.88
C LEU A 18 7.39 -4.98 -2.04
N ILE A 19 6.20 -5.48 -1.74
CA ILE A 19 5.24 -5.89 -2.77
C ILE A 19 4.60 -4.69 -3.46
N ASP A 20 4.24 -3.67 -2.70
CA ASP A 20 3.56 -2.48 -3.22
C ASP A 20 4.47 -1.26 -3.26
N ASP A 21 5.74 -1.49 -3.59
CA ASP A 21 6.70 -0.41 -3.75
C ASP A 21 6.37 0.38 -5.03
N VAL A 22 6.12 1.68 -4.87
CA VAL A 22 5.70 2.52 -6.00
C VAL A 22 6.82 2.77 -7.00
N ARG A 23 8.06 2.50 -6.62
CA ARG A 23 9.20 2.69 -7.52
C ARG A 23 9.32 1.59 -8.57
N PHE A 24 8.66 0.45 -8.34
CA PHE A 24 8.77 -0.70 -9.23
C PHE A 24 7.39 -1.19 -9.62
N VAL A 25 7.10 -1.14 -10.92
CA VAL A 25 5.83 -1.63 -11.44
C VAL A 25 5.96 -3.14 -11.63
N THR A 26 5.15 -3.90 -10.87
CA THR A 26 5.16 -5.36 -10.96
C THR A 26 3.75 -5.86 -11.23
N SER A 27 3.66 -7.07 -11.80
CA SER A 27 2.36 -7.67 -12.10
C SER A 27 1.68 -8.19 -10.84
N LYS A 28 0.35 -8.31 -10.90
CA LYS A 28 -0.40 -8.92 -9.79
C LYS A 28 0.05 -10.35 -9.54
N LYS A 29 0.37 -11.07 -10.59
CA LYS A 29 0.85 -12.44 -10.46
C LYS A 29 2.14 -12.50 -9.67
N PHE A 30 3.08 -11.61 -9.97
CA PHE A 30 4.34 -11.54 -9.25
C PHE A 30 4.10 -11.20 -7.77
N LYS A 31 3.26 -10.20 -7.50
CA LYS A 31 2.92 -9.80 -6.14
C LYS A 31 2.34 -10.96 -5.35
N ASN A 32 1.39 -11.67 -5.95
CA ASN A 32 0.76 -12.82 -5.30
C ASN A 32 1.74 -13.94 -5.04
N SER A 33 2.67 -14.18 -5.97
CA SER A 33 3.70 -15.21 -5.79
C SER A 33 4.59 -14.90 -4.59
N ILE A 34 5.03 -13.66 -4.46
CA ILE A 34 5.87 -13.25 -3.32
C ILE A 34 5.07 -13.34 -2.02
N TYR A 35 3.83 -12.88 -2.03
CA TYR A 35 2.98 -12.95 -0.85
C TYR A 35 2.79 -14.39 -0.38
N ASN A 36 2.43 -15.27 -1.30
CA ASN A 36 2.17 -16.67 -0.97
C ASN A 36 3.44 -17.37 -0.49
N PHE A 37 4.58 -17.05 -1.09
CA PHE A 37 5.85 -17.61 -0.66
C PHE A 37 6.12 -17.23 0.80
N TYR A 38 5.91 -15.98 1.15
CA TYR A 38 6.13 -15.50 2.51
C TYR A 38 5.17 -16.19 3.50
N ILE A 39 3.89 -16.30 3.14
CA ILE A 39 2.90 -16.95 3.99
C ILE A 39 3.27 -18.41 4.23
N ASN A 40 3.71 -19.12 3.18
CA ASN A 40 4.08 -20.53 3.32
C ASN A 40 5.29 -20.72 4.24
N LEU A 41 6.24 -19.81 4.22
CA LEU A 41 7.40 -19.88 5.11
C LEU A 41 7.01 -19.68 6.57
N ASN A 42 5.92 -18.96 6.83
CA ASN A 42 5.54 -18.58 8.20
C ASN A 42 4.18 -19.11 8.61
N LYS A 43 3.65 -20.11 7.90
CA LYS A 43 2.26 -20.54 8.09
C LYS A 43 1.93 -21.03 9.50
N SER A 44 2.91 -21.54 10.22
CA SER A 44 2.68 -22.01 11.60
C SER A 44 2.70 -20.87 12.61
N LYS A 45 3.13 -19.69 12.22
CA LYS A 45 3.28 -18.54 13.11
C LYS A 45 2.30 -17.42 12.82
N ILE A 46 1.51 -17.55 11.76
CA ILE A 46 0.67 -16.48 11.27
C ILE A 46 -0.78 -16.93 11.13
N ASN A 47 -1.70 -16.15 11.69
CA ASN A 47 -3.12 -16.30 11.37
C ASN A 47 -3.33 -15.65 10.00
N LYS A 48 -3.64 -16.46 9.00
CA LYS A 48 -3.68 -16.01 7.61
C LYS A 48 -4.63 -14.83 7.37
N ASN A 49 -5.83 -14.87 7.95
CA ASN A 49 -6.81 -13.83 7.73
C ASN A 49 -6.39 -12.52 8.39
N ASN A 50 -5.92 -12.59 9.63
CA ASN A 50 -5.48 -11.39 10.34
C ASN A 50 -4.26 -10.78 9.69
N PHE A 51 -3.31 -11.62 9.27
CA PHE A 51 -2.11 -11.12 8.62
C PHE A 51 -2.45 -10.45 7.29
N ARG A 52 -3.37 -11.05 6.52
CA ARG A 52 -3.77 -10.46 5.24
C ARG A 52 -4.38 -9.08 5.43
N ASN A 53 -5.26 -8.94 6.43
CA ASN A 53 -5.85 -7.63 6.73
C ASN A 53 -4.79 -6.63 7.16
N ASP A 54 -3.88 -7.04 8.02
CA ASP A 54 -2.79 -6.16 8.48
C ASP A 54 -1.91 -5.73 7.31
N PHE A 55 -1.57 -6.69 6.45
CA PHE A 55 -0.76 -6.42 5.27
C PHE A 55 -1.44 -5.37 4.38
N GLU A 56 -2.72 -5.55 4.10
CA GLU A 56 -3.43 -4.62 3.22
C GLU A 56 -3.62 -3.25 3.85
N ILE A 57 -3.94 -3.20 5.14
CA ILE A 57 -4.08 -1.94 5.85
C ILE A 57 -2.76 -1.17 5.83
N LEU A 58 -1.67 -1.84 6.14
CA LEU A 58 -0.35 -1.19 6.17
C LEU A 58 0.08 -0.74 4.78
N SER A 59 -0.23 -1.53 3.75
CA SER A 59 0.06 -1.14 2.38
C SER A 59 -0.70 0.13 2.00
N VAL A 60 -1.99 0.20 2.30
CA VAL A 60 -2.81 1.36 1.97
C VAL A 60 -2.32 2.60 2.72
N LEU A 61 -2.11 2.47 4.03
CA LEU A 61 -1.65 3.61 4.84
C LEU A 61 -0.28 4.12 4.38
N ARG A 62 0.63 3.20 4.10
CA ARG A 62 1.95 3.57 3.60
C ARG A 62 1.85 4.35 2.29
N ASN A 63 1.04 3.87 1.37
CA ASN A 63 0.92 4.50 0.07
C ASN A 63 0.16 5.82 0.11
N LEU A 64 -0.81 5.98 1.01
CA LEU A 64 -1.42 7.28 1.25
C LEU A 64 -0.38 8.28 1.78
N LYS A 65 0.49 7.84 2.67
CA LYS A 65 1.58 8.66 3.18
C LYS A 65 2.55 9.03 2.04
N VAL A 66 2.84 8.08 1.16
CA VAL A 66 3.72 8.31 0.02
C VAL A 66 3.15 9.39 -0.91
N ILE A 67 1.83 9.39 -1.14
CA ILE A 67 1.21 10.43 -1.94
C ILE A 67 1.45 11.80 -1.33
N GLY A 68 1.28 11.91 0.00
CA GLY A 68 1.56 13.15 0.70
C GLY A 68 3.00 13.60 0.56
N ILE A 69 3.95 12.66 0.69
CA ILE A 69 5.37 12.95 0.55
C ILE A 69 5.69 13.42 -0.87
N PHE A 70 5.18 12.72 -1.89
CA PHE A 70 5.43 13.08 -3.27
C PHE A 70 4.88 14.46 -3.61
N THR A 71 3.67 14.76 -3.11
CA THR A 71 3.06 16.07 -3.33
C THR A 71 3.92 17.16 -2.69
N ARG A 72 4.36 16.94 -1.48
CA ARG A 72 5.21 17.92 -0.79
C ARG A 72 6.52 18.13 -1.50
N LEU A 73 7.16 17.06 -1.96
CA LEU A 73 8.43 17.17 -2.69
C LEU A 73 8.24 17.94 -4.01
N ALA A 74 7.12 17.70 -4.69
CA ALA A 74 6.86 18.38 -5.94
C ALA A 74 6.55 19.87 -5.74
N VAL A 75 5.73 20.18 -4.75
CA VAL A 75 5.24 21.55 -4.55
C VAL A 75 6.23 22.40 -3.77
N ARG A 76 6.68 21.90 -2.63
CA ARG A 76 7.56 22.69 -1.74
C ARG A 76 9.01 22.70 -2.22
N ASP A 77 9.51 21.54 -2.64
CA ASP A 77 10.91 21.38 -2.99
C ASP A 77 11.15 21.39 -4.51
N ASN A 78 10.09 21.65 -5.28
CA ASN A 78 10.14 21.75 -6.74
C ASN A 78 10.70 20.51 -7.45
N LYS A 79 10.49 19.33 -6.85
CA LYS A 79 10.95 18.06 -7.41
C LYS A 79 9.81 17.39 -8.17
N LYS A 80 9.49 17.94 -9.33
CA LYS A 80 8.30 17.54 -10.10
C LYS A 80 8.33 16.11 -10.60
N LYS A 81 9.49 15.45 -10.62
CA LYS A 81 9.58 14.05 -11.04
C LYS A 81 8.71 13.13 -10.19
N TYR A 82 8.42 13.50 -8.95
CA TYR A 82 7.59 12.68 -8.08
C TYR A 82 6.11 12.70 -8.44
N LEU A 83 5.66 13.70 -9.19
CA LEU A 83 4.28 13.76 -9.64
C LEU A 83 3.93 12.61 -10.57
N LYS A 84 4.91 12.11 -11.32
CA LYS A 84 4.69 11.01 -12.26
C LYS A 84 4.38 9.69 -11.56
N MET A 85 4.76 9.57 -10.30
CA MET A 85 4.54 8.33 -9.54
C MET A 85 3.19 8.31 -8.82
N ILE A 86 2.51 9.45 -8.74
CA ILE A 86 1.24 9.54 -7.99
C ILE A 86 0.14 8.66 -8.61
N PRO A 87 -0.08 8.65 -9.94
CA PRO A 87 -1.12 7.79 -10.51
C PRO A 87 -0.91 6.31 -10.20
N TYR A 88 0.31 5.82 -10.29
CA TYR A 88 0.58 4.42 -9.96
C TYR A 88 0.37 4.14 -8.47
N THR A 89 0.73 5.09 -7.62
CA THR A 89 0.51 4.96 -6.18
C THR A 89 -0.99 4.82 -5.89
N TRP A 90 -1.84 5.62 -6.54
CA TRP A 90 -3.28 5.48 -6.43
C TRP A 90 -3.76 4.13 -6.95
N TYR A 91 -3.19 3.66 -8.06
CA TYR A 91 -3.53 2.33 -8.58
C TYR A 91 -3.28 1.24 -7.53
N LEU A 92 -2.14 1.30 -6.84
CA LEU A 92 -1.83 0.34 -5.80
C LEU A 92 -2.82 0.42 -4.64
N ILE A 93 -3.17 1.63 -4.22
CA ILE A 93 -4.17 1.82 -3.16
C ILE A 93 -5.50 1.23 -3.58
N GLU A 94 -5.97 1.55 -4.78
CA GLU A 94 -7.24 1.07 -5.29
C GLU A 94 -7.28 -0.45 -5.39
N SER A 95 -6.18 -1.07 -5.79
CA SER A 95 -6.14 -2.53 -5.90
C SER A 95 -6.32 -3.22 -4.56
N ARG A 96 -6.04 -2.54 -3.45
CA ARG A 96 -6.26 -3.09 -2.13
C ARG A 96 -7.65 -2.74 -1.59
N ILE A 97 -8.05 -1.47 -1.68
CA ILE A 97 -9.32 -1.06 -1.07
C ILE A 97 -10.54 -1.60 -1.82
N ASN A 98 -10.42 -1.89 -3.11
CA ASN A 98 -11.54 -2.41 -3.88
C ASN A 98 -11.79 -3.90 -3.64
N ASN A 99 -10.83 -4.60 -3.09
CA ASN A 99 -10.91 -6.05 -2.95
C ASN A 99 -11.05 -6.54 -1.50
N ASN A 100 -11.28 -5.62 -0.56
CA ASN A 100 -11.42 -5.99 0.84
C ASN A 100 -12.45 -5.10 1.51
N LYS A 101 -13.50 -5.72 2.05
CA LYS A 101 -14.62 -5.00 2.64
C LYS A 101 -14.27 -4.15 3.85
N ILE A 102 -13.13 -4.44 4.51
CA ILE A 102 -12.72 -3.63 5.67
C ILE A 102 -12.45 -2.19 5.28
N PHE A 103 -12.24 -1.93 3.98
CA PHE A 103 -11.95 -0.58 3.47
C PHE A 103 -13.19 0.17 2.98
N ASN A 104 -14.41 -0.38 3.14
CA ASN A 104 -15.59 0.24 2.55
C ASN A 104 -15.77 1.70 2.96
N SER A 105 -15.60 2.01 4.24
CA SER A 105 -15.72 3.40 4.72
C SER A 105 -14.62 4.29 4.18
N LEU A 106 -13.39 3.79 4.18
CA LEU A 106 -12.25 4.54 3.64
C LEU A 106 -12.42 4.78 2.14
N LYS A 107 -12.86 3.75 1.42
CA LYS A 107 -13.07 3.86 -0.02
C LYS A 107 -14.08 4.96 -0.34
N LYS A 108 -15.19 5.00 0.40
CA LYS A 108 -16.20 6.03 0.21
C LYS A 108 -15.63 7.41 0.43
N CYS A 109 -14.85 7.59 1.47
CA CYS A 109 -14.21 8.86 1.78
C CYS A 109 -13.23 9.27 0.68
N LEU A 110 -12.38 8.33 0.24
CA LEU A 110 -11.39 8.63 -0.77
C LEU A 110 -12.03 8.93 -2.13
N ASP A 111 -13.09 8.21 -2.48
CA ASP A 111 -13.79 8.47 -3.75
C ASP A 111 -14.45 9.84 -3.75
N GLU A 112 -14.90 10.31 -2.60
CA GLU A 112 -15.52 11.62 -2.49
C GLU A 112 -14.53 12.76 -2.68
N TYR A 113 -13.37 12.67 -2.04
CA TYR A 113 -12.39 13.76 -2.03
C TYR A 113 -11.30 13.66 -3.08
N PHE A 114 -11.04 12.46 -3.58
CA PHE A 114 -10.00 12.24 -4.59
C PHE A 114 -10.60 11.54 -5.79
N THR A 115 -11.27 12.32 -6.64
CA THR A 115 -11.93 11.78 -7.83
C THR A 115 -10.92 11.12 -8.76
N LYS A 116 -11.42 10.30 -9.68
CA LYS A 116 -10.57 9.63 -10.66
C LYS A 116 -9.72 10.61 -11.45
N LYS A 117 -10.28 11.77 -11.77
CA LYS A 117 -9.55 12.81 -12.49
C LYS A 117 -8.34 13.29 -11.69
N ILE A 118 -8.51 13.49 -10.38
CA ILE A 118 -7.42 13.92 -9.52
C ILE A 118 -6.36 12.84 -9.43
N ARG A 119 -6.78 11.58 -9.26
CA ARG A 119 -5.86 10.46 -9.07
C ARG A 119 -4.98 10.17 -10.29
N THR A 120 -5.49 10.47 -11.47
CA THR A 120 -4.76 10.20 -12.71
C THR A 120 -4.04 11.41 -13.26
N LYS A 121 -4.16 12.56 -12.62
CA LYS A 121 -3.50 13.77 -13.08
C LYS A 121 -1.99 13.65 -12.91
N LYS A 122 -1.28 13.94 -13.99
CA LYS A 122 0.18 13.91 -13.99
C LYS A 122 0.77 15.29 -13.79
#